data_d9d4167d6593572e8de44d793d2e7458
#
_entry.id   d9d4167d6593572e8de44d793d2e7458
#
_cell.length_a   1.000
_cell.length_b   1.000
_cell.length_c   1.000
_cell.angle_alpha   90.00
_cell.angle_beta   90.00
_cell.angle_gamma   90.00
#
_symmetry.space_group_name_H-M   'P 1'
#
loop_
_entity.id
_entity.type
_entity.pdbx_description
1 polymer ?
#
loop_
_entity_poly.entity_id
_entity_poly.type
_entity_poly.pdbx_seq_one_letter_code
_entity_poly.pdbx_strand_id
1 'polypeptide(L)'
;MTGILHGLHPVLQALLATCFTWAMTAAGAAIVFAAKDISRRLLDAMLGFAAGVMIAASYWSLLAPAIEMSEGKSIPSWLPAVIGFLAGGLFLRLIDKVLPHLHIGFPTEEAEGVKTAWRRSTLLVLAITLHNIPEGLAVGVAFGALAAGFPSVSLGAAIALAIGIGIQNFPEGLAISMPLRREGLSRRKSFWYGQLSGAVEPVAGVIGAATVIIAQPILPYALAFAAGAMIFVVIEELVPESQRGGNTDLATMGGMVGFAVMMLLDVALG
;
A
#
# COMPACT_ATOMS: atom_id res chain seq x y z
N MET A 1 -3.32 16.12 18.57
CA MET A 1 -4.00 15.47 17.41
C MET A 1 -4.76 14.21 17.79
N THR A 2 -4.23 13.36 18.65
CA THR A 2 -4.89 12.11 19.10
C THR A 2 -6.26 12.34 19.74
N GLY A 3 -6.45 13.40 20.58
CA GLY A 3 -7.73 13.67 21.25
C GLY A 3 -8.91 14.01 20.31
N ILE A 4 -8.64 14.62 19.15
CA ILE A 4 -9.69 14.92 18.16
C ILE A 4 -10.11 13.65 17.41
N LEU A 5 -9.14 12.78 17.08
CA LEU A 5 -9.41 11.53 16.39
C LEU A 5 -10.22 10.56 17.24
N HIS A 6 -9.95 10.47 18.56
CA HIS A 6 -10.69 9.58 19.47
C HIS A 6 -12.21 9.75 19.47
N GLY A 7 -12.71 10.96 19.19
CA GLY A 7 -14.13 11.25 19.14
C GLY A 7 -14.82 10.99 17.80
N LEU A 8 -14.05 10.64 16.75
CA LEU A 8 -14.59 10.43 15.40
C LEU A 8 -15.02 8.98 15.19
N HIS A 9 -16.05 8.80 14.35
CA HIS A 9 -16.45 7.47 13.90
C HIS A 9 -15.29 6.80 13.12
N PRO A 10 -14.98 5.49 13.32
CA PRO A 10 -13.85 4.81 12.69
C PRO A 10 -13.78 4.93 11.17
N VAL A 11 -14.92 4.96 10.47
CA VAL A 11 -14.96 5.20 9.01
C VAL A 11 -14.42 6.60 8.65
N LEU A 12 -14.72 7.61 9.47
CA LEU A 12 -14.19 8.95 9.25
C LEU A 12 -12.70 9.03 9.57
N GLN A 13 -12.25 8.31 10.60
CA GLN A 13 -10.82 8.17 10.90
C GLN A 13 -10.07 7.52 9.73
N ALA A 14 -10.62 6.42 9.18
CA ALA A 14 -10.08 5.74 8.01
C ALA A 14 -10.02 6.66 6.78
N LEU A 15 -11.09 7.43 6.52
CA LEU A 15 -11.12 8.40 5.42
C LEU A 15 -10.02 9.46 5.58
N LEU A 16 -9.87 10.05 6.76
CA LEU A 16 -8.84 11.07 7.01
C LEU A 16 -7.42 10.49 6.89
N ALA A 17 -7.21 9.28 7.41
CA ALA A 17 -5.94 8.58 7.33
C ALA A 17 -5.57 8.26 5.86
N THR A 18 -6.51 7.76 5.08
CA THR A 18 -6.28 7.44 3.66
C THR A 18 -6.23 8.68 2.77
N CYS A 19 -6.87 9.78 3.13
CA CYS A 19 -6.61 11.08 2.50
C CYS A 19 -5.18 11.57 2.78
N PHE A 20 -4.62 11.30 3.96
CA PHE A 20 -3.22 11.60 4.27
C PHE A 20 -2.28 10.72 3.43
N THR A 21 -2.52 9.40 3.30
CA THR A 21 -1.68 8.52 2.49
C THR A 21 -1.72 8.93 1.02
N TRP A 22 -2.89 9.24 0.48
CA TRP A 22 -3.03 9.83 -0.86
C TRP A 22 -2.30 11.16 -1.01
N ALA A 23 -2.35 12.06 -0.02
CA ALA A 23 -1.62 13.32 -0.05
C ALA A 23 -0.11 13.11 -0.14
N MET A 24 0.43 12.05 0.46
CA MET A 24 1.85 11.67 0.34
C MET A 24 2.20 11.17 -1.06
N THR A 25 1.33 10.38 -1.72
CA THR A 25 1.47 10.04 -3.14
C THR A 25 1.49 11.31 -4.00
N ALA A 26 0.57 12.24 -3.74
CA ALA A 26 0.53 13.53 -4.43
C ALA A 26 1.79 14.37 -4.19
N ALA A 27 2.35 14.36 -2.98
CA ALA A 27 3.60 15.04 -2.65
C ALA A 27 4.79 14.45 -3.42
N GLY A 28 4.89 13.12 -3.50
CA GLY A 28 5.88 12.43 -4.34
C GLY A 28 5.74 12.80 -5.82
N ALA A 29 4.52 12.74 -6.35
CA ALA A 29 4.22 13.13 -7.72
C ALA A 29 4.56 14.61 -8.02
N ALA A 30 4.45 15.49 -7.02
CA ALA A 30 4.73 16.92 -7.17
C ALA A 30 6.22 17.25 -7.41
N ILE A 31 7.13 16.31 -7.17
CA ILE A 31 8.56 16.49 -7.44
C ILE A 31 8.83 16.85 -8.91
N VAL A 32 7.96 16.46 -9.85
CA VAL A 32 8.08 16.84 -11.27
C VAL A 32 8.05 18.36 -11.51
N PHE A 33 7.57 19.16 -10.57
CA PHE A 33 7.60 20.61 -10.66
C PHE A 33 8.97 21.19 -10.28
N ALA A 34 9.68 20.55 -9.35
CA ALA A 34 10.97 20.98 -8.84
C ALA A 34 12.16 20.37 -9.60
N ALA A 35 12.09 19.08 -9.93
CA ALA A 35 13.14 18.34 -10.59
C ALA A 35 12.83 18.03 -12.05
N LYS A 36 13.86 18.06 -12.91
CA LYS A 36 13.74 17.58 -14.31
C LYS A 36 13.87 16.06 -14.39
N ASP A 37 14.71 15.51 -13.54
CA ASP A 37 15.06 14.10 -13.51
C ASP A 37 15.47 13.68 -12.09
N ILE A 38 15.35 12.41 -11.80
CA ILE A 38 15.84 11.78 -10.58
C ILE A 38 16.78 10.65 -10.97
N SER A 39 17.87 10.54 -10.22
CA SER A 39 18.80 9.45 -10.46
C SER A 39 18.14 8.09 -10.22
N ARG A 40 18.37 7.14 -11.13
CA ARG A 40 17.87 5.78 -10.95
C ARG A 40 18.31 5.19 -9.62
N ARG A 41 19.54 5.50 -9.20
CA ARG A 41 20.08 5.07 -7.90
C ARG A 41 19.22 5.50 -6.71
N LEU A 42 18.75 6.75 -6.69
CA LEU A 42 17.87 7.24 -5.64
C LEU A 42 16.50 6.55 -5.70
N LEU A 43 15.96 6.39 -6.89
CA LEU A 43 14.67 5.71 -7.09
C LEU A 43 14.72 4.25 -6.60
N ASP A 44 15.76 3.51 -6.94
CA ASP A 44 15.96 2.13 -6.49
C ASP A 44 16.01 2.03 -4.95
N ALA A 45 16.74 2.95 -4.30
CA ALA A 45 16.78 3.01 -2.83
C ALA A 45 15.40 3.31 -2.21
N MET A 46 14.63 4.24 -2.80
CA MET A 46 13.32 4.63 -2.33
C MET A 46 12.27 3.53 -2.52
N LEU A 47 12.30 2.81 -3.64
CA LEU A 47 11.43 1.66 -3.89
C LEU A 47 11.79 0.49 -2.96
N GLY A 48 13.08 0.24 -2.74
CA GLY A 48 13.51 -0.72 -1.72
C GLY A 48 12.98 -0.35 -0.34
N PHE A 49 13.10 0.93 0.06
CA PHE A 49 12.56 1.44 1.33
C PHE A 49 11.04 1.19 1.44
N ALA A 50 10.27 1.50 0.38
CA ALA A 50 8.84 1.26 0.35
C ALA A 50 8.51 -0.23 0.56
N ALA A 51 9.21 -1.13 -0.15
CA ALA A 51 9.06 -2.58 0.02
C ALA A 51 9.30 -3.02 1.48
N GLY A 52 10.34 -2.49 2.11
CA GLY A 52 10.64 -2.79 3.52
C GLY A 52 9.56 -2.33 4.49
N VAL A 53 9.03 -1.12 4.30
CA VAL A 53 7.90 -0.60 5.10
C VAL A 53 6.68 -1.51 4.95
N MET A 54 6.31 -1.88 3.72
CA MET A 54 5.15 -2.73 3.47
C MET A 54 5.29 -4.13 4.06
N ILE A 55 6.48 -4.75 4.00
CA ILE A 55 6.72 -6.06 4.63
C ILE A 55 6.51 -5.98 6.14
N ALA A 56 7.08 -4.97 6.79
CA ALA A 56 6.95 -4.77 8.23
C ALA A 56 5.49 -4.51 8.63
N ALA A 57 4.80 -3.59 7.94
CA ALA A 57 3.39 -3.29 8.16
C ALA A 57 2.49 -4.53 8.00
N SER A 58 2.75 -5.35 6.97
CA SER A 58 1.99 -6.58 6.73
C SER A 58 2.08 -7.54 7.90
N TYR A 59 3.22 -7.60 8.60
CA TYR A 59 3.36 -8.47 9.75
C TYR A 59 2.80 -7.82 11.02
N TRP A 60 3.35 -6.69 11.47
CA TRP A 60 3.02 -6.11 12.78
C TRP A 60 1.61 -5.50 12.83
N SER A 61 1.23 -4.73 11.82
CA SER A 61 -0.07 -4.04 11.84
C SER A 61 -1.24 -4.91 11.39
N LEU A 62 -0.99 -6.04 10.68
CA LEU A 62 -2.06 -6.82 10.07
C LEU A 62 -2.05 -8.30 10.47
N LEU A 63 -0.97 -9.06 10.22
CA LEU A 63 -0.93 -10.50 10.50
C LEU A 63 -0.87 -10.82 11.99
N ALA A 64 -0.05 -10.15 12.76
CA ALA A 64 0.06 -10.39 14.20
C ALA A 64 -1.27 -10.13 14.91
N PRO A 65 -1.97 -8.99 14.73
CA PRO A 65 -3.31 -8.78 15.28
C PRO A 65 -4.34 -9.82 14.78
N ALA A 66 -4.29 -10.24 13.53
CA ALA A 66 -5.20 -11.26 12.98
C ALA A 66 -5.06 -12.60 13.70
N ILE A 67 -3.81 -13.00 14.04
CA ILE A 67 -3.51 -14.23 14.79
C ILE A 67 -4.00 -14.09 16.23
N GLU A 68 -3.66 -12.99 16.91
CA GLU A 68 -4.09 -12.72 18.30
C GLU A 68 -5.62 -12.72 18.45
N MET A 69 -6.33 -12.06 17.55
CA MET A 69 -7.81 -12.04 17.54
C MET A 69 -8.43 -13.43 17.34
N SER A 70 -7.65 -14.39 16.85
CA SER A 70 -8.08 -15.77 16.60
C SER A 70 -7.75 -16.70 17.76
N GLU A 71 -6.99 -16.26 18.75
CA GLU A 71 -6.67 -17.07 19.94
C GLU A 71 -7.92 -17.34 20.78
N GLY A 72 -7.96 -18.51 21.40
CA GLY A 72 -9.05 -18.95 22.26
C GLY A 72 -10.37 -19.27 21.54
N LYS A 73 -10.39 -19.23 20.19
CA LYS A 73 -11.54 -19.64 19.38
C LYS A 73 -11.52 -21.17 19.15
N SER A 74 -12.64 -21.71 18.68
CA SER A 74 -12.80 -23.14 18.36
C SER A 74 -11.96 -23.63 17.18
N ILE A 75 -11.36 -22.71 16.41
CA ILE A 75 -10.49 -22.96 15.26
C ILE A 75 -9.04 -22.59 15.61
N PRO A 76 -8.03 -23.25 15.00
CA PRO A 76 -6.63 -22.88 15.21
C PRO A 76 -6.37 -21.41 14.85
N SER A 77 -5.63 -20.69 15.69
CA SER A 77 -5.39 -19.22 15.54
C SER A 77 -4.71 -18.83 14.22
N TRP A 78 -3.87 -19.73 13.68
CA TRP A 78 -3.20 -19.53 12.39
C TRP A 78 -4.14 -19.65 11.18
N LEU A 79 -5.29 -20.33 11.30
CA LEU A 79 -6.13 -20.68 10.16
C LEU A 79 -6.77 -19.46 9.48
N PRO A 80 -7.38 -18.48 10.18
CA PRO A 80 -7.87 -17.26 9.57
C PRO A 80 -6.75 -16.46 8.88
N ALA A 81 -5.58 -16.39 9.52
CA ALA A 81 -4.43 -15.66 8.98
C ALA A 81 -3.94 -16.28 7.66
N VAL A 82 -3.76 -17.61 7.60
CA VAL A 82 -3.31 -18.31 6.38
C VAL A 82 -4.35 -18.17 5.26
N ILE A 83 -5.63 -18.40 5.56
CA ILE A 83 -6.69 -18.33 4.55
C ILE A 83 -6.80 -16.90 4.02
N GLY A 84 -6.85 -15.91 4.89
CA GLY A 84 -6.94 -14.50 4.48
C GLY A 84 -5.74 -14.08 3.65
N PHE A 85 -4.52 -14.39 4.09
CA PHE A 85 -3.29 -14.07 3.40
C PHE A 85 -3.24 -14.63 1.98
N LEU A 86 -3.50 -15.92 1.83
CA LEU A 86 -3.52 -16.56 0.51
C LEU A 86 -4.65 -16.03 -0.39
N ALA A 87 -5.82 -15.73 0.20
CA ALA A 87 -6.93 -15.15 -0.53
C ALA A 87 -6.60 -13.74 -1.04
N GLY A 88 -5.88 -12.92 -0.27
CA GLY A 88 -5.44 -11.59 -0.69
C GLY A 88 -4.48 -11.64 -1.88
N GLY A 89 -3.45 -12.48 -1.81
CA GLY A 89 -2.54 -12.70 -2.93
C GLY A 89 -3.24 -13.25 -4.17
N LEU A 90 -4.12 -14.25 -3.99
CA LEU A 90 -4.91 -14.82 -5.10
C LEU A 90 -5.84 -13.78 -5.73
N PHE A 91 -6.45 -12.92 -4.93
CA PHE A 91 -7.32 -11.85 -5.41
C PHE A 91 -6.56 -10.90 -6.35
N LEU A 92 -5.37 -10.43 -5.95
CA LEU A 92 -4.56 -9.57 -6.82
C LEU A 92 -4.11 -10.34 -8.06
N ARG A 93 -3.64 -11.58 -7.92
CA ARG A 93 -3.26 -12.40 -9.07
C ARG A 93 -4.40 -12.57 -10.09
N LEU A 94 -5.64 -12.65 -9.64
CA LEU A 94 -6.80 -12.72 -10.52
C LEU A 94 -7.09 -11.37 -11.20
N ILE A 95 -6.93 -10.27 -10.47
CA ILE A 95 -7.07 -8.92 -11.04
C ILE A 95 -6.03 -8.67 -12.11
N ASP A 96 -4.76 -9.03 -11.87
CA ASP A 96 -3.66 -8.86 -12.83
C ASP A 96 -3.91 -9.60 -14.15
N LYS A 97 -4.55 -10.78 -14.08
CA LYS A 97 -4.94 -11.52 -15.29
C LYS A 97 -6.05 -10.86 -16.10
N VAL A 98 -6.88 -10.03 -15.48
CA VAL A 98 -8.07 -9.45 -16.11
C VAL A 98 -7.86 -8.00 -16.50
N LEU A 99 -7.29 -7.20 -15.63
CA LEU A 99 -7.11 -5.77 -15.89
C LEU A 99 -5.82 -5.51 -16.68
N PRO A 100 -5.93 -4.81 -17.83
CA PRO A 100 -4.74 -4.46 -18.60
C PRO A 100 -3.91 -3.43 -17.83
N HIS A 101 -2.67 -3.79 -17.51
CA HIS A 101 -1.73 -2.93 -16.81
C HIS A 101 -0.30 -3.18 -17.28
N LEU A 102 0.62 -2.29 -16.94
CA LEU A 102 2.01 -2.35 -17.34
C LEU A 102 2.90 -1.96 -16.17
N HIS A 103 3.82 -2.81 -15.81
CA HIS A 103 4.80 -2.52 -14.77
C HIS A 103 5.79 -1.43 -15.22
N ILE A 104 6.31 -0.68 -14.24
CA ILE A 104 7.26 0.40 -14.50
C ILE A 104 8.49 -0.16 -15.21
N GLY A 105 8.93 0.52 -16.28
CA GLY A 105 10.13 0.15 -17.03
C GLY A 105 9.96 -0.95 -18.06
N PHE A 106 8.80 -1.64 -18.15
CA PHE A 106 8.56 -2.65 -19.19
C PHE A 106 8.11 -2.04 -20.52
N PRO A 107 8.42 -2.68 -21.66
CA PRO A 107 7.89 -2.27 -22.97
C PRO A 107 6.37 -2.62 -23.04
N THR A 108 5.66 -1.91 -23.91
CA THR A 108 4.19 -2.06 -24.01
C THR A 108 3.75 -3.47 -24.44
N GLU A 109 4.62 -4.20 -25.12
CA GLU A 109 4.40 -5.58 -25.58
C GLU A 109 4.33 -6.58 -24.41
N GLU A 110 4.87 -6.21 -23.25
CA GLU A 110 4.87 -7.00 -22.03
C GLU A 110 3.75 -6.57 -21.06
N ALA A 111 2.75 -5.79 -21.55
CA ALA A 111 1.58 -5.47 -20.74
C ALA A 111 0.80 -6.73 -20.35
N GLU A 112 0.46 -6.84 -19.09
CA GLU A 112 -0.33 -7.94 -18.53
C GLU A 112 -1.83 -7.68 -18.67
N GLY A 113 -2.65 -8.71 -18.41
CA GLY A 113 -4.09 -8.65 -18.51
C GLY A 113 -4.63 -8.84 -19.93
N VAL A 114 -5.86 -8.40 -20.14
CA VAL A 114 -6.52 -8.50 -21.46
C VAL A 114 -5.85 -7.57 -22.45
N LYS A 115 -5.53 -8.08 -23.66
CA LYS A 115 -4.89 -7.27 -24.71
C LYS A 115 -5.71 -6.03 -25.03
N THR A 116 -5.07 -4.88 -25.02
CA THR A 116 -5.69 -3.57 -25.20
C THR A 116 -4.81 -2.66 -26.07
N ALA A 117 -5.44 -1.69 -26.72
CA ALA A 117 -4.77 -0.60 -27.43
C ALA A 117 -4.57 0.66 -26.57
N TRP A 118 -4.67 0.55 -25.25
CA TRP A 118 -4.52 1.69 -24.35
C TRP A 118 -3.09 2.22 -24.35
N ARG A 119 -2.96 3.52 -24.06
CA ARG A 119 -1.67 4.16 -24.01
C ARG A 119 -0.83 3.62 -22.84
N ARG A 120 0.47 3.52 -23.03
CA ARG A 120 1.43 3.11 -22.00
C ARG A 120 1.22 3.84 -20.67
N SER A 121 1.03 5.17 -20.72
CA SER A 121 0.76 5.97 -19.51
C SER A 121 -0.50 5.54 -18.74
N THR A 122 -1.54 5.11 -19.44
CA THR A 122 -2.77 4.60 -18.81
C THR A 122 -2.51 3.26 -18.12
N LEU A 123 -1.77 2.37 -18.78
CA LEU A 123 -1.44 1.05 -18.24
C LEU A 123 -0.54 1.16 -16.99
N LEU A 124 0.44 2.07 -17.00
CA LEU A 124 1.29 2.35 -15.83
C LEU A 124 0.50 2.90 -14.65
N VAL A 125 -0.42 3.85 -14.89
CA VAL A 125 -1.26 4.41 -13.82
C VAL A 125 -2.19 3.35 -13.26
N LEU A 126 -2.75 2.47 -14.10
CA LEU A 126 -3.60 1.37 -13.63
C LEU A 126 -2.84 0.39 -12.75
N ALA A 127 -1.62 -0.02 -13.13
CA ALA A 127 -0.80 -0.91 -12.31
C ALA A 127 -0.73 -0.39 -10.87
N ILE A 128 -0.24 0.83 -10.68
CA ILE A 128 -0.07 1.41 -9.33
C ILE A 128 -1.43 1.68 -8.65
N THR A 129 -2.47 2.04 -9.39
CA THR A 129 -3.81 2.18 -8.81
C THR A 129 -4.31 0.86 -8.21
N LEU A 130 -4.01 -0.28 -8.86
CA LEU A 130 -4.34 -1.61 -8.35
C LEU A 130 -3.60 -1.92 -7.05
N HIS A 131 -2.33 -1.50 -6.95
CA HIS A 131 -1.50 -1.69 -5.76
C HIS A 131 -1.94 -0.82 -4.57
N ASN A 132 -2.45 0.37 -4.83
CA ASN A 132 -2.96 1.27 -3.79
C ASN A 132 -4.31 0.82 -3.20
N ILE A 133 -5.06 -0.10 -3.85
CA ILE A 133 -6.28 -0.68 -3.28
C ILE A 133 -6.00 -1.46 -1.98
N PRO A 134 -5.06 -2.43 -1.94
CA PRO A 134 -4.65 -3.11 -0.71
C PRO A 134 -4.21 -2.17 0.42
N GLU A 135 -3.50 -1.10 0.09
CA GLU A 135 -3.02 -0.13 1.07
C GLU A 135 -4.18 0.63 1.73
N GLY A 136 -5.08 1.15 0.91
CA GLY A 136 -6.31 1.78 1.41
C GLY A 136 -7.15 0.82 2.24
N LEU A 137 -7.31 -0.44 1.78
CA LEU A 137 -8.02 -1.48 2.54
C LEU A 137 -7.34 -1.77 3.87
N ALA A 138 -6.00 -1.89 3.91
CA ALA A 138 -5.23 -2.15 5.13
C ALA A 138 -5.47 -1.07 6.18
N VAL A 139 -5.32 0.21 5.80
CA VAL A 139 -5.62 1.34 6.69
C VAL A 139 -7.09 1.31 7.11
N GLY A 140 -8.00 1.10 6.18
CA GLY A 140 -9.44 1.04 6.45
C GLY A 140 -9.81 -0.04 7.47
N VAL A 141 -9.31 -1.26 7.26
CA VAL A 141 -9.57 -2.41 8.16
C VAL A 141 -8.96 -2.13 9.54
N ALA A 142 -7.76 -1.56 9.63
CA ALA A 142 -7.13 -1.23 10.91
C ALA A 142 -7.94 -0.21 11.72
N PHE A 143 -8.41 0.87 11.10
CA PHE A 143 -9.29 1.84 11.78
C PHE A 143 -10.68 1.26 12.07
N GLY A 144 -11.25 0.47 11.15
CA GLY A 144 -12.52 -0.23 11.37
C GLY A 144 -12.48 -1.20 12.55
N ALA A 145 -11.34 -1.86 12.76
CA ALA A 145 -11.10 -2.79 13.84
C ALA A 145 -11.21 -2.14 15.25
N LEU A 146 -10.96 -0.82 15.35
CA LEU A 146 -11.14 -0.10 16.62
C LEU A 146 -12.58 -0.21 17.16
N ALA A 147 -13.58 -0.29 16.27
CA ALA A 147 -14.97 -0.48 16.67
C ALA A 147 -15.25 -1.87 17.27
N ALA A 148 -14.39 -2.85 17.02
CA ALA A 148 -14.55 -4.21 17.51
C ALA A 148 -14.08 -4.39 18.96
N GLY A 149 -13.31 -3.43 19.52
CA GLY A 149 -12.90 -3.41 20.94
C GLY A 149 -11.92 -4.51 21.35
N PHE A 150 -11.17 -5.07 20.41
CA PHE A 150 -10.13 -6.07 20.72
C PHE A 150 -8.92 -5.41 21.41
N PRO A 151 -8.34 -6.04 22.46
CA PRO A 151 -7.16 -5.50 23.16
C PRO A 151 -5.92 -5.31 22.26
N SER A 152 -5.81 -6.13 21.21
CA SER A 152 -4.71 -6.07 20.23
C SER A 152 -4.88 -4.94 19.19
N VAL A 153 -5.96 -4.14 19.27
CA VAL A 153 -6.22 -3.04 18.34
C VAL A 153 -6.16 -1.72 19.09
N SER A 154 -5.18 -0.90 18.77
CA SER A 154 -5.04 0.44 19.33
C SER A 154 -5.16 1.52 18.24
N LEU A 155 -5.60 2.73 18.63
CA LEU A 155 -5.55 3.87 17.72
C LEU A 155 -4.10 4.21 17.34
N GLY A 156 -3.15 3.97 18.23
CA GLY A 156 -1.73 4.15 17.98
C GLY A 156 -1.23 3.26 16.84
N ALA A 157 -1.56 1.96 16.88
CA ALA A 157 -1.20 1.01 15.82
C ALA A 157 -1.82 1.39 14.47
N ALA A 158 -3.11 1.79 14.44
CA ALA A 158 -3.74 2.24 13.21
C ALA A 158 -3.10 3.52 12.63
N ILE A 159 -2.69 4.45 13.50
CA ILE A 159 -1.95 5.65 13.10
C ILE A 159 -0.54 5.29 12.61
N ALA A 160 0.17 4.38 13.29
CA ALA A 160 1.50 3.90 12.86
C ALA A 160 1.45 3.30 11.46
N LEU A 161 0.46 2.44 11.19
CA LEU A 161 0.22 1.88 9.86
C LEU A 161 -0.04 2.99 8.83
N ALA A 162 -0.92 3.95 9.10
CA ALA A 162 -1.23 5.04 8.19
C ALA A 162 0.00 5.93 7.90
N ILE A 163 0.84 6.21 8.92
CA ILE A 163 2.09 6.95 8.74
C ILE A 163 3.07 6.15 7.88
N GLY A 164 3.24 4.87 8.15
CA GLY A 164 4.13 3.98 7.39
C GLY A 164 3.74 3.93 5.92
N ILE A 165 2.45 3.65 5.64
CA ILE A 165 1.90 3.66 4.27
C ILE A 165 2.07 5.05 3.63
N GLY A 166 1.78 6.13 4.35
CA GLY A 166 2.00 7.47 3.82
C GLY A 166 3.47 7.73 3.42
N ILE A 167 4.43 7.32 4.25
CA ILE A 167 5.86 7.50 3.95
C ILE A 167 6.27 6.72 2.70
N GLN A 168 5.80 5.49 2.52
CA GLN A 168 6.12 4.67 1.35
C GLN A 168 5.40 5.13 0.06
N ASN A 169 4.24 5.74 0.17
CA ASN A 169 3.49 6.30 -0.97
C ASN A 169 4.20 7.48 -1.65
N PHE A 170 5.06 8.20 -0.92
CA PHE A 170 5.86 9.27 -1.50
C PHE A 170 6.81 8.76 -2.60
N PRO A 171 7.65 7.73 -2.39
CA PRO A 171 8.38 7.05 -3.45
C PRO A 171 7.53 6.62 -4.64
N GLU A 172 6.34 6.08 -4.40
CA GLU A 172 5.47 5.56 -5.45
C GLU A 172 4.92 6.66 -6.35
N GLY A 173 4.41 7.75 -5.77
CA GLY A 173 3.97 8.91 -6.56
C GLY A 173 5.08 9.48 -7.44
N LEU A 174 6.32 9.46 -6.94
CA LEU A 174 7.51 9.84 -7.68
C LEU A 174 7.82 8.84 -8.81
N ALA A 175 7.75 7.54 -8.53
CA ALA A 175 8.05 6.46 -9.47
C ALA A 175 7.11 6.45 -10.68
N ILE A 176 5.89 6.99 -10.55
CA ILE A 176 4.95 7.15 -11.67
C ILE A 176 5.23 8.48 -12.41
N SER A 177 5.27 9.57 -11.67
CA SER A 177 5.26 10.91 -12.27
C SER A 177 6.52 11.22 -13.06
N MET A 178 7.69 10.75 -12.60
CA MET A 178 8.97 11.02 -13.27
C MET A 178 9.15 10.28 -14.59
N PRO A 179 8.85 8.97 -14.74
CA PRO A 179 8.85 8.30 -16.04
C PRO A 179 7.88 8.94 -17.03
N LEU A 180 6.65 9.27 -16.60
CA LEU A 180 5.69 9.97 -17.47
C LEU A 180 6.23 11.30 -17.98
N ARG A 181 7.00 12.01 -17.16
CA ARG A 181 7.67 13.24 -17.55
C ARG A 181 8.77 12.99 -18.57
N ARG A 182 9.54 11.91 -18.43
CA ARG A 182 10.58 11.49 -19.40
C ARG A 182 9.98 11.09 -20.75
N GLU A 183 8.79 10.50 -20.76
CA GLU A 183 8.01 10.15 -21.95
C GLU A 183 7.40 11.37 -22.66
N GLY A 184 7.69 12.60 -22.21
CA GLY A 184 7.29 13.83 -22.86
C GLY A 184 5.96 14.43 -22.37
N LEU A 185 5.33 13.87 -21.37
CA LEU A 185 4.14 14.48 -20.78
C LEU A 185 4.52 15.83 -20.10
N SER A 186 3.60 16.79 -20.10
CA SER A 186 3.79 18.03 -19.37
C SER A 186 3.87 17.77 -17.85
N ARG A 187 4.56 18.64 -17.10
CA ARG A 187 4.66 18.54 -15.63
C ARG A 187 3.29 18.39 -14.97
N ARG A 188 2.29 19.18 -15.42
CA ARG A 188 0.92 19.09 -14.88
C ARG A 188 0.26 17.75 -15.15
N LYS A 189 0.41 17.18 -16.35
CA LYS A 189 -0.15 15.87 -16.67
C LYS A 189 0.56 14.75 -15.90
N SER A 190 1.89 14.80 -15.80
CA SER A 190 2.67 13.81 -15.04
C SER A 190 2.29 13.82 -13.56
N PHE A 191 2.17 15.02 -12.95
CA PHE A 191 1.65 15.18 -11.60
C PHE A 191 0.23 14.61 -11.45
N TRP A 192 -0.66 15.00 -12.37
CA TRP A 192 -2.06 14.61 -12.29
C TRP A 192 -2.23 13.08 -12.36
N TYR A 193 -1.52 12.42 -13.26
CA TYR A 193 -1.55 10.97 -13.36
C TYR A 193 -0.87 10.30 -12.15
N GLY A 194 0.24 10.83 -11.67
CA GLY A 194 0.93 10.30 -10.50
C GLY A 194 0.08 10.36 -9.23
N GLN A 195 -0.56 11.49 -8.94
CA GLN A 195 -1.42 11.61 -7.76
C GLN A 195 -2.74 10.82 -7.90
N LEU A 196 -3.25 10.64 -9.12
CA LEU A 196 -4.51 9.94 -9.35
C LEU A 196 -4.43 8.45 -8.99
N SER A 197 -3.25 7.85 -9.07
CA SER A 197 -3.07 6.44 -8.66
C SER A 197 -3.40 6.21 -7.18
N GLY A 198 -3.10 7.16 -6.30
CA GLY A 198 -3.44 7.08 -4.88
C GLY A 198 -4.89 7.45 -4.54
N ALA A 199 -5.64 8.05 -5.47
CA ALA A 199 -7.01 8.50 -5.21
C ALA A 199 -8.00 7.35 -4.90
N VAL A 200 -7.63 6.12 -5.15
CA VAL A 200 -8.40 4.92 -4.80
C VAL A 200 -8.32 4.59 -3.30
N GLU A 201 -7.27 5.01 -2.61
CA GLU A 201 -7.03 4.68 -1.20
C GLU A 201 -8.16 5.18 -0.26
N PRO A 202 -8.64 6.44 -0.35
CA PRO A 202 -9.77 6.90 0.44
C PRO A 202 -11.03 6.06 0.24
N VAL A 203 -11.30 5.63 -0.99
CA VAL A 203 -12.44 4.78 -1.32
C VAL A 203 -12.27 3.39 -0.71
N ALA A 204 -11.11 2.77 -0.93
CA ALA A 204 -10.78 1.46 -0.37
C ALA A 204 -10.77 1.48 1.17
N GLY A 205 -10.25 2.56 1.78
CA GLY A 205 -10.23 2.73 3.23
C GLY A 205 -11.63 2.80 3.85
N VAL A 206 -12.53 3.57 3.24
CA VAL A 206 -13.93 3.63 3.68
C VAL A 206 -14.60 2.27 3.55
N ILE A 207 -14.40 1.57 2.43
CA ILE A 207 -14.95 0.22 2.21
C ILE A 207 -14.39 -0.76 3.25
N GLY A 208 -13.08 -0.77 3.48
CA GLY A 208 -12.43 -1.63 4.46
C GLY A 208 -12.98 -1.42 5.87
N ALA A 209 -13.05 -0.16 6.33
CA ALA A 209 -13.58 0.18 7.64
C ALA A 209 -15.06 -0.20 7.79
N ALA A 210 -15.90 0.11 6.81
CA ALA A 210 -17.31 -0.22 6.83
C ALA A 210 -17.57 -1.73 6.85
N THR A 211 -16.81 -2.48 6.05
CA THR A 211 -16.95 -3.94 5.95
C THR A 211 -16.68 -4.63 7.29
N VAL A 212 -15.62 -4.27 7.99
CA VAL A 212 -15.27 -4.92 9.27
C VAL A 212 -16.18 -4.47 10.42
N ILE A 213 -16.74 -3.27 10.37
CA ILE A 213 -17.75 -2.81 11.35
C ILE A 213 -19.04 -3.61 11.20
N ILE A 214 -19.48 -3.88 9.96
CA ILE A 214 -20.71 -4.61 9.68
C ILE A 214 -20.53 -6.11 9.95
N ALA A 215 -19.35 -6.67 9.65
CA ALA A 215 -19.09 -8.10 9.69
C ALA A 215 -17.86 -8.43 10.57
N GLN A 216 -17.93 -8.09 11.86
CA GLN A 216 -16.82 -8.32 12.82
C GLN A 216 -16.20 -9.73 12.79
N PRO A 217 -16.95 -10.83 12.59
CA PRO A 217 -16.35 -12.18 12.55
C PRO A 217 -15.31 -12.37 11.43
N ILE A 218 -15.37 -11.58 10.36
CA ILE A 218 -14.39 -11.67 9.25
C ILE A 218 -13.13 -10.86 9.50
N LEU A 219 -13.06 -10.08 10.56
CA LEU A 219 -11.95 -9.16 10.82
C LEU A 219 -10.56 -9.81 10.76
N PRO A 220 -10.28 -10.98 11.39
CA PRO A 220 -8.97 -11.63 11.25
C PRO A 220 -8.64 -12.01 9.80
N TYR A 221 -9.64 -12.45 9.03
CA TYR A 221 -9.48 -12.75 7.62
C TYR A 221 -9.24 -11.49 6.79
N ALA A 222 -9.92 -10.39 7.10
CA ALA A 222 -9.79 -9.12 6.38
C ALA A 222 -8.41 -8.48 6.60
N LEU A 223 -7.90 -8.51 7.84
CA LEU A 223 -6.52 -8.06 8.14
C LEU A 223 -5.49 -8.89 7.38
N ALA A 224 -5.62 -10.21 7.45
CA ALA A 224 -4.71 -11.12 6.76
C ALA A 224 -4.82 -11.03 5.23
N PHE A 225 -6.02 -10.77 4.70
CA PHE A 225 -6.25 -10.52 3.28
C PHE A 225 -5.50 -9.27 2.80
N ALA A 226 -5.61 -8.18 3.53
CA ALA A 226 -4.88 -6.95 3.21
C ALA A 226 -3.36 -7.18 3.25
N ALA A 227 -2.86 -7.91 4.27
CA ALA A 227 -1.45 -8.28 4.35
C ALA A 227 -0.98 -9.12 3.16
N GLY A 228 -1.77 -10.13 2.77
CA GLY A 228 -1.46 -11.00 1.64
C GLY A 228 -1.43 -10.26 0.31
N ALA A 229 -2.37 -9.35 0.10
CA ALA A 229 -2.40 -8.49 -1.07
C ALA A 229 -1.18 -7.53 -1.11
N MET A 230 -0.81 -6.92 0.03
CA MET A 230 0.38 -6.07 0.12
C MET A 230 1.68 -6.85 -0.15
N ILE A 231 1.85 -8.04 0.43
CA ILE A 231 3.04 -8.88 0.18
C ILE A 231 3.11 -9.33 -1.28
N PHE A 232 1.97 -9.61 -1.92
CA PHE A 232 1.93 -9.91 -3.35
C PHE A 232 2.54 -8.76 -4.17
N VAL A 233 2.09 -7.52 -3.95
CA VAL A 233 2.64 -6.30 -4.60
C VAL A 233 4.14 -6.16 -4.35
N VAL A 234 4.59 -6.36 -3.12
CA VAL A 234 6.01 -6.24 -2.78
C VAL A 234 6.87 -7.22 -3.57
N ILE A 235 6.43 -8.49 -3.67
CA ILE A 235 7.20 -9.55 -4.33
C ILE A 235 7.14 -9.41 -5.86
N GLU A 236 5.99 -9.07 -6.41
CA GLU A 236 5.77 -9.03 -7.85
C GLU A 236 6.28 -7.74 -8.47
N GLU A 237 6.21 -6.63 -7.77
CA GLU A 237 6.54 -5.32 -8.35
C GLU A 237 7.66 -4.56 -7.64
N LEU A 238 7.50 -4.23 -6.36
CA LEU A 238 8.42 -3.29 -5.70
C LEU A 238 9.84 -3.82 -5.60
N VAL A 239 10.01 -5.09 -5.19
CA VAL A 239 11.35 -5.69 -5.07
C VAL A 239 12.00 -5.83 -6.44
N PRO A 240 11.38 -6.41 -7.48
CA PRO A 240 11.97 -6.48 -8.80
C PRO A 240 12.30 -5.11 -9.38
N GLU A 241 11.39 -4.13 -9.29
CA GLU A 241 11.63 -2.80 -9.85
C GLU A 241 12.76 -2.07 -9.11
N SER A 242 12.87 -2.20 -7.79
CA SER A 242 13.94 -1.58 -7.00
C SER A 242 15.33 -2.09 -7.35
N GLN A 243 15.45 -3.29 -7.91
CA GLN A 243 16.73 -3.92 -8.28
C GLN A 243 17.09 -3.74 -9.75
N ARG A 244 16.14 -3.30 -10.57
CA ARG A 244 16.25 -3.25 -12.02
C ARG A 244 17.29 -2.24 -12.53
N GLY A 245 17.57 -1.19 -11.75
CA GLY A 245 18.60 -0.19 -12.08
C GLY A 245 20.05 -0.64 -11.86
N GLY A 246 20.26 -1.88 -11.40
CA GLY A 246 21.60 -2.41 -11.09
C GLY A 246 22.19 -1.92 -9.77
N ASN A 247 21.40 -1.20 -8.94
CA ASN A 247 21.81 -0.72 -7.62
C ASN A 247 21.26 -1.63 -6.49
N THR A 248 21.36 -2.94 -6.67
CA THR A 248 20.76 -3.97 -5.81
C THR A 248 21.12 -3.80 -4.33
N ASP A 249 22.39 -3.56 -4.01
CA ASP A 249 22.84 -3.38 -2.62
C ASP A 249 22.17 -2.17 -1.98
N LEU A 250 22.05 -1.06 -2.72
CA LEU A 250 21.43 0.16 -2.24
C LEU A 250 19.91 -0.01 -2.03
N ALA A 251 19.24 -0.70 -2.96
CA ALA A 251 17.82 -1.05 -2.83
C ALA A 251 17.58 -1.97 -1.63
N THR A 252 18.44 -2.97 -1.43
CA THR A 252 18.39 -3.89 -0.29
C THR A 252 18.56 -3.14 1.03
N MET A 253 19.56 -2.25 1.11
CA MET A 253 19.75 -1.42 2.31
C MET A 253 18.57 -0.46 2.53
N GLY A 254 17.99 0.09 1.46
CA GLY A 254 16.73 0.84 1.54
C GLY A 254 15.64 0.01 2.18
N GLY A 255 15.44 -1.23 1.74
CA GLY A 255 14.48 -2.18 2.31
C GLY A 255 14.70 -2.46 3.80
N MET A 256 15.95 -2.69 4.19
CA MET A 256 16.31 -2.89 5.60
C MET A 256 15.96 -1.67 6.46
N VAL A 257 16.23 -0.47 5.95
CA VAL A 257 15.91 0.78 6.67
C VAL A 257 14.39 0.99 6.72
N GLY A 258 13.67 0.76 5.62
CA GLY A 258 12.20 0.87 5.58
C GLY A 258 11.53 -0.08 6.55
N PHE A 259 11.97 -1.33 6.57
CA PHE A 259 11.50 -2.33 7.54
C PHE A 259 11.74 -1.88 8.98
N ALA A 260 12.95 -1.40 9.29
CA ALA A 260 13.31 -0.94 10.65
C ALA A 260 12.49 0.29 11.07
N VAL A 261 12.23 1.23 10.15
CA VAL A 261 11.41 2.41 10.42
C VAL A 261 9.97 2.00 10.73
N MET A 262 9.38 1.11 9.94
CA MET A 262 8.01 0.67 10.19
C MET A 262 7.89 -0.16 11.46
N MET A 263 8.85 -1.06 11.71
CA MET A 263 8.92 -1.80 12.97
C MET A 263 9.00 -0.85 14.18
N LEU A 264 9.80 0.23 14.08
CA LEU A 264 9.87 1.25 15.13
C LEU A 264 8.52 1.94 15.35
N LEU A 265 7.83 2.31 14.27
CA LEU A 265 6.52 2.96 14.35
C LEU A 265 5.48 2.05 15.03
N ASP A 266 5.40 0.79 14.61
CA ASP A 266 4.48 -0.17 15.20
C ASP A 266 4.77 -0.43 16.68
N VAL A 267 6.03 -0.70 17.05
CA VAL A 267 6.39 -1.02 18.44
C VAL A 267 6.32 0.20 19.36
N ALA A 268 6.59 1.41 18.84
CA ALA A 268 6.61 2.62 19.67
C ALA A 268 5.22 3.27 19.81
N LEU A 269 4.30 3.09 18.87
CA LEU A 269 2.97 3.70 18.86
C LEU A 269 1.84 2.68 19.07
N GLY A 270 2.07 1.41 18.72
CA GLY A 270 1.12 0.30 18.90
C GLY A 270 1.13 -0.22 20.30
#